data_5f1b257fb686368f34e88516d270dcfb
#
_entry.id   5f1b257fb686368f34e88516d270dcfb
#
_cell.length_a   1.000
_cell.length_b   1.000
_cell.length_c   1.000
_cell.angle_alpha   90.00
_cell.angle_beta   90.00
_cell.angle_gamma   90.00
#
_symmetry.space_group_name_H-M   'P 1'
#
loop_
_entity.id
_entity.type
_entity.pdbx_description
1 polymer ?
#
loop_
_entity_poly.entity_id
_entity_poly.type
_entity_poly.pdbx_seq_one_letter_code
_entity_poly.pdbx_strand_id
1 'polypeptide(L)' 'MATQKELGTKAFGAKDFNKAIEHFTEAIKESPHDHTLYSNRSACYYNLNQFVKAKEDGEKCIEVKPDWGKGY' A
#
# COMPACT_ATOMS: atom_id res chain seq x y z
N MET A 1 3.31 15.97 13.08
CA MET A 1 2.03 15.45 12.59
C MET A 1 2.27 14.15 11.83
N ALA A 2 1.32 13.23 11.95
CA ALA A 2 1.46 11.94 11.26
C ALA A 2 1.18 12.10 9.77
N THR A 3 1.98 11.41 8.95
CA THR A 3 1.75 11.38 7.50
C THR A 3 0.62 10.40 7.20
N GLN A 4 0.07 10.47 5.98
CA GLN A 4 -0.95 9.51 5.57
C GLN A 4 -0.41 8.08 5.64
N LYS A 5 0.85 7.88 5.28
CA LYS A 5 1.49 6.58 5.38
C LYS A 5 1.50 6.07 6.82
N GLU A 6 1.86 6.93 7.76
CA GLU A 6 1.88 6.57 9.18
C GLU A 6 0.48 6.25 9.69
N LEU A 7 -0.50 7.06 9.30
CA LEU A 7 -1.89 6.83 9.70
C LEU A 7 -2.40 5.50 9.13
N GLY A 8 -2.05 5.21 7.89
CA GLY A 8 -2.41 3.94 7.27
C GLY A 8 -1.78 2.75 7.99
N THR A 9 -0.50 2.86 8.34
CA THR A 9 0.20 1.80 9.06
C THR A 9 -0.42 1.58 10.44
N LYS A 10 -0.78 2.66 11.11
CA LYS A 10 -1.43 2.58 12.42
C LYS A 10 -2.79 1.89 12.32
N ALA A 11 -3.58 2.27 11.33
CA ALA A 11 -4.89 1.64 11.09
C ALA A 11 -4.73 0.16 10.77
N PHE A 12 -3.72 -0.17 9.97
CA PHE A 12 -3.41 -1.56 9.64
C PHE A 12 -3.11 -2.36 10.91
N GLY A 13 -2.28 -1.80 11.79
CA GLY A 13 -1.95 -2.44 13.06
C GLY A 13 -3.16 -2.65 13.95
N ALA A 14 -4.15 -1.75 13.86
CA ALA A 14 -5.40 -1.87 14.60
C ALA A 14 -6.40 -2.77 13.87
N LYS A 15 -6.02 -3.33 12.73
CA LYS A 15 -6.86 -4.18 11.89
C LYS A 15 -8.08 -3.44 11.32
N ASP A 16 -7.98 -2.12 11.23
CA ASP A 16 -9.00 -1.31 10.57
C ASP A 16 -8.58 -1.15 9.11
N PHE A 17 -8.80 -2.20 8.35
CA PHE A 17 -8.29 -2.27 6.97
C PHE A 17 -8.94 -1.26 6.05
N ASN A 18 -10.21 -0.97 6.25
CA ASN A 18 -10.90 0.04 5.42
C ASN A 18 -10.27 1.41 5.63
N LYS A 19 -9.99 1.77 6.88
CA LYS A 19 -9.36 3.05 7.18
C LYS A 19 -7.93 3.08 6.66
N ALA A 20 -7.21 1.98 6.81
CA ALA A 20 -5.86 1.87 6.29
C ALA A 20 -5.83 2.11 4.79
N ILE A 21 -6.78 1.52 4.06
CA ILE A 21 -6.88 1.71 2.60
C ILE A 21 -7.08 3.18 2.27
N GLU A 22 -7.94 3.88 3.00
CA GLU A 22 -8.17 5.31 2.78
C GLU A 22 -6.88 6.10 2.94
N HIS A 23 -6.14 5.85 4.01
CA HIS A 23 -4.88 6.56 4.26
C HIS A 23 -3.81 6.20 3.23
N PHE A 24 -3.68 4.92 2.89
CA PHE A 24 -2.70 4.52 1.88
C PHE A 24 -3.05 5.08 0.51
N THR A 25 -4.34 5.18 0.18
CA THR A 25 -4.78 5.78 -1.08
C THR A 25 -4.35 7.24 -1.15
N GLU A 26 -4.54 7.98 -0.06
CA GLU A 26 -4.11 9.39 -0.01
C GLU A 26 -2.59 9.50 -0.06
N ALA A 27 -1.89 8.59 0.62
CA ALA A 27 -0.43 8.57 0.59
C ALA A 27 0.09 8.32 -0.82
N ILE A 28 -0.56 7.45 -1.57
CA ILE A 28 -0.19 7.16 -2.96
C ILE A 28 -0.34 8.40 -3.84
N LYS A 29 -1.37 9.21 -3.61
CA LYS A 29 -1.54 10.46 -4.35
C LYS A 29 -0.37 11.41 -4.13
N GLU A 30 0.19 11.39 -2.92
CA GLU A 30 1.34 12.23 -2.57
C GLU A 30 2.66 11.63 -3.05
N SER A 31 2.77 10.32 -3.04
CA SER A 31 4.01 9.60 -3.35
C SER A 31 3.71 8.39 -4.24
N PRO A 32 3.34 8.61 -5.51
CA PRO A 32 2.92 7.51 -6.39
C PRO A 32 4.03 6.53 -6.75
N HIS A 33 5.27 6.85 -6.43
CA HIS A 33 6.41 5.96 -6.71
C HIS A 33 6.89 5.19 -5.49
N ASP A 34 6.17 5.31 -4.37
CA ASP A 34 6.52 4.55 -3.17
C ASP A 34 5.84 3.19 -3.24
N HIS A 35 6.61 2.19 -3.65
CA HIS A 35 6.07 0.84 -3.84
C HIS A 35 5.51 0.24 -2.55
N THR A 36 6.02 0.66 -1.38
CA THR A 36 5.55 0.10 -0.12
C THR A 36 4.09 0.44 0.15
N LEU A 37 3.61 1.58 -0.36
CA LEU A 37 2.21 1.98 -0.19
C LEU A 37 1.28 1.01 -0.91
N TYR A 38 1.66 0.59 -2.12
CA TYR A 38 0.88 -0.38 -2.89
C TYR A 38 0.90 -1.74 -2.20
N SER A 39 2.06 -2.14 -1.69
CA SER A 39 2.19 -3.40 -0.96
C SER A 39 1.30 -3.41 0.29
N ASN A 40 1.33 -2.33 1.04
CA ASN A 40 0.52 -2.21 2.25
C ASN A 40 -0.97 -2.22 1.93
N ARG A 41 -1.37 -1.50 0.88
CA ARG A 41 -2.78 -1.48 0.48
C ARG A 41 -3.22 -2.85 -0.04
N SER A 42 -2.34 -3.54 -0.76
CA SER A 42 -2.60 -4.89 -1.21
C SER A 42 -2.91 -5.82 -0.02
N ALA A 43 -2.10 -5.71 1.03
CA ALA A 43 -2.31 -6.50 2.24
C ALA A 43 -3.68 -6.20 2.87
N CYS A 44 -4.09 -4.93 2.86
CA CYS A 44 -5.40 -4.54 3.37
C CYS A 44 -6.52 -5.20 2.56
N TYR A 45 -6.44 -5.12 1.25
CA TYR A 45 -7.44 -5.75 0.38
C TYR A 45 -7.49 -7.24 0.59
N TYR A 46 -6.32 -7.87 0.73
CA TYR A 46 -6.24 -9.31 0.96
C TYR A 46 -6.98 -9.69 2.25
N ASN A 47 -6.77 -8.92 3.32
CA ASN A 47 -7.44 -9.18 4.59
C ASN A 47 -8.94 -8.96 4.54
N LEU A 48 -9.40 -8.17 3.57
CA LEU A 48 -10.83 -7.94 3.34
C LEU A 48 -11.41 -8.90 2.31
N ASN A 49 -10.63 -9.90 1.89
CA ASN A 49 -11.01 -10.88 0.87
C ASN A 49 -11.29 -10.24 -0.49
N GLN A 50 -10.71 -9.08 -0.75
CA GLN A 50 -10.82 -8.41 -2.05
C GLN A 50 -9.59 -8.76 -2.87
N PHE A 51 -9.52 -10.01 -3.31
CA PHE A 51 -8.31 -10.56 -3.91
C PHE A 51 -7.94 -9.95 -5.26
N VAL A 52 -8.92 -9.55 -6.05
CA VAL A 52 -8.64 -8.91 -7.35
C VAL A 52 -7.92 -7.58 -7.13
N LYS A 53 -8.42 -6.77 -6.20
CA LYS A 53 -7.79 -5.49 -5.88
C LYS A 53 -6.42 -5.70 -5.24
N ALA A 54 -6.29 -6.72 -4.39
CA ALA A 54 -5.00 -7.05 -3.79
C ALA A 54 -3.97 -7.41 -4.86
N LYS A 55 -4.39 -8.19 -5.85
CA LYS A 55 -3.51 -8.57 -6.95
C LYS A 55 -3.09 -7.35 -7.77
N GLU A 56 -4.04 -6.46 -8.07
CA GLU A 56 -3.75 -5.25 -8.83
C GLU A 56 -2.71 -4.38 -8.12
N ASP A 57 -2.86 -4.20 -6.81
CA ASP A 57 -1.90 -3.42 -6.04
C ASP A 57 -0.55 -4.13 -5.92
N GLY A 58 -0.55 -5.45 -5.83
CA GLY A 58 0.68 -6.22 -5.83
C GLY A 58 1.45 -6.04 -7.13
N GLU A 59 0.75 -6.07 -8.25
CA GLU A 59 1.34 -5.84 -9.55
C GLU A 59 1.88 -4.41 -9.67
N LYS A 60 1.12 -3.45 -9.17
CA LYS A 60 1.56 -2.05 -9.18
C LYS A 60 2.80 -1.85 -8.31
N CYS A 61 2.86 -2.54 -7.18
CA CYS A 61 4.03 -2.51 -6.31
C CYS A 61 5.29 -2.93 -7.08
N ILE A 62 5.17 -3.99 -7.87
CA ILE A 62 6.29 -4.48 -8.68
C ILE A 62 6.68 -3.46 -9.74
N GLU A 63 5.70 -2.84 -10.39
CA GLU A 63 5.95 -1.84 -11.43
C GLU A 63 6.73 -0.63 -10.93
N VAL A 64 6.39 -0.15 -9.73
CA VAL A 64 7.02 1.08 -9.22
C VAL A 64 8.20 0.80 -8.31
N LYS A 65 8.48 -0.46 -8.04
CA LYS A 65 9.58 -0.86 -7.18
C LYS A 65 10.91 -0.43 -7.80
N PRO A 66 11.86 0.04 -6.98
CA PRO A 66 13.20 0.36 -7.49
C PRO A 66 13.81 -0.84 -8.20
N ASP A 67 14.65 -0.58 -9.19
CA ASP A 67 15.28 -1.61 -10.01
C ASP A 67 16.34 -2.37 -9.23
N TRP A 68 15.93 -3.17 -8.30
CA TRP A 68 16.87 -3.93 -7.48
C TRP A 68 17.58 -5.03 -8.28
N GLY A 69 16.96 -5.45 -9.38
CA GLY A 69 17.55 -6.48 -10.20
C GLY A 69 18.59 -6.01 -11.18
N LYS A 70 18.85 -4.71 -11.24
CA LYS A 70 19.77 -4.15 -12.23
C LYS A 70 21.14 -3.88 -11.66
N GLY A 71 21.79 -4.90 -11.18
CA GLY A 71 23.16 -4.78 -10.73
C GLY A 71 23.29 -4.36 -9.28
N TYR A 72 22.28 -4.59 -8.54
CA TYR A 72 22.36 -4.34 -7.11
C TYR A 72 22.77 -5.63 -6.38
#